data_35d55a8bfdb86bcd73990e19d13aadb5
#
_entry.id   35d55a8bfdb86bcd73990e19d13aadb5
#
_cell.length_a   1.000
_cell.length_b   1.000
_cell.length_c   1.000
_cell.angle_alpha   90.00
_cell.angle_beta   90.00
_cell.angle_gamma   90.00
#
_symmetry.space_group_name_H-M   'P 1'
#
loop_
_entity.id
_entity.type
_entity.pdbx_description
1 polymer ?
#
loop_
_entity_poly.entity_id
_entity_poly.type
_entity_poly.pdbx_seq_one_letter_code
_entity_poly.pdbx_strand_id
1 'polypeptide(L)'
;MENCKKIVKLILPAVRLAVTRKAAAKGISQVKIAKYLGIAQAEVSKYINGNVSNHIKELANKVASSEKQIDEIVDTIEKTGDEEAVSKKIDALCAELGSNI
;
A
#
# COMPACT_ATOMS: atom_id res chain seq x y z
N MET A 1 5.83 16.41 -17.35
CA MET A 1 6.95 15.54 -16.92
C MET A 1 7.19 15.61 -15.42
N GLU A 2 7.41 16.79 -14.86
CA GLU A 2 7.61 16.94 -13.42
C GLU A 2 6.39 16.53 -12.60
N ASN A 3 5.19 16.81 -13.10
CA ASN A 3 3.95 16.41 -12.43
C ASN A 3 3.82 14.89 -12.34
N CYS A 4 4.29 14.16 -13.35
CA CYS A 4 4.28 12.70 -13.33
C CYS A 4 5.18 12.15 -12.24
N LYS A 5 6.34 12.78 -12.02
CA LYS A 5 7.26 12.37 -10.95
C LYS A 5 6.65 12.57 -9.56
N LYS A 6 5.92 13.69 -9.36
CA LYS A 6 5.24 13.96 -8.09
C LYS A 6 4.16 12.91 -7.81
N ILE A 7 3.38 12.57 -8.83
CA ILE A 7 2.33 11.57 -8.70
C ILE A 7 2.94 10.19 -8.41
N VAL A 8 4.01 9.82 -9.12
CA VAL A 8 4.69 8.54 -8.90
C VAL A 8 5.20 8.44 -7.46
N LYS A 9 5.72 9.54 -6.89
CA LYS A 9 6.16 9.57 -5.50
C LYS A 9 5.02 9.32 -4.51
N LEU A 10 3.79 9.66 -4.88
CA LEU A 10 2.61 9.47 -4.03
C LEU A 10 1.98 8.09 -4.21
N ILE A 11 2.26 7.41 -5.31
CA ILE A 11 1.65 6.10 -5.62
C ILE A 11 2.04 5.06 -4.57
N LEU A 12 3.33 4.94 -4.26
CA LEU A 12 3.79 3.95 -3.29
C LEU A 12 3.18 4.16 -1.90
N PRO A 13 3.20 5.39 -1.31
CA PRO A 13 2.50 5.61 -0.05
C PRO A 13 0.99 5.34 -0.14
N ALA A 14 0.36 5.66 -1.27
CA ALA A 14 -1.07 5.40 -1.46
C ALA A 14 -1.38 3.91 -1.49
N VAL A 15 -0.55 3.12 -2.18
CA VAL A 15 -0.69 1.65 -2.20
C VAL A 15 -0.47 1.08 -0.80
N ARG A 16 0.55 1.56 -0.09
CA ARG A 16 0.80 1.14 1.30
C ARG A 16 -0.38 1.45 2.21
N LEU A 17 -0.98 2.63 2.05
CA LEU A 17 -2.17 3.01 2.82
C LEU A 17 -3.34 2.07 2.52
N ALA A 18 -3.60 1.79 1.25
CA ALA A 18 -4.69 0.90 0.85
C ALA A 18 -4.48 -0.52 1.39
N VAL A 19 -3.26 -1.05 1.27
CA VAL A 19 -2.91 -2.38 1.79
C VAL A 19 -3.06 -2.41 3.32
N THR A 20 -2.57 -1.38 4.00
CA THR A 20 -2.64 -1.30 5.46
C THR A 20 -4.09 -1.30 5.94
N ARG A 21 -4.97 -0.53 5.31
CA ARG A 21 -6.39 -0.48 5.67
C ARG A 21 -7.05 -1.84 5.52
N LYS A 22 -6.81 -2.53 4.40
CA LYS A 22 -7.37 -3.86 4.16
C LYS A 22 -6.81 -4.89 5.13
N ALA A 23 -5.51 -4.90 5.35
CA ALA A 23 -4.85 -5.84 6.25
C ALA A 23 -5.34 -5.65 7.69
N ALA A 24 -5.42 -4.39 8.14
CA ALA A 24 -5.92 -4.08 9.48
C ALA A 24 -7.38 -4.52 9.66
N ALA A 25 -8.20 -4.33 8.63
CA ALA A 25 -9.60 -4.75 8.65
C ALA A 25 -9.73 -6.28 8.77
N LYS A 26 -8.75 -7.02 8.29
CA LYS A 26 -8.71 -8.48 8.44
C LYS A 26 -8.12 -8.93 9.78
N GLY A 27 -7.69 -8.00 10.62
CA GLY A 27 -7.10 -8.31 11.92
C GLY A 27 -5.62 -8.62 11.91
N ILE A 28 -4.92 -8.33 10.81
CA ILE A 28 -3.48 -8.50 10.73
C ILE A 28 -2.82 -7.44 11.60
N SER A 29 -1.85 -7.83 12.43
CA SER A 29 -1.20 -6.91 13.36
C SER A 29 -0.37 -5.85 12.68
N GLN A 30 -0.21 -4.69 13.32
CA GLN A 30 0.62 -3.59 12.82
C GLN A 30 2.08 -4.04 12.65
N VAL A 31 2.58 -4.85 13.57
CA VAL A 31 3.95 -5.38 13.50
C VAL A 31 4.13 -6.20 12.23
N LYS A 32 3.18 -7.07 11.94
CA LYS A 32 3.24 -7.92 10.74
C LYS A 32 3.13 -7.08 9.47
N ILE A 33 2.20 -6.13 9.43
CA ILE A 33 2.04 -5.22 8.28
C ILE A 33 3.34 -4.46 8.03
N ALA A 34 3.94 -3.89 9.07
CA ALA A 34 5.19 -3.14 8.96
C ALA A 34 6.32 -4.01 8.39
N LYS A 35 6.43 -5.23 8.89
CA LYS A 35 7.43 -6.19 8.42
C LYS A 35 7.32 -6.45 6.93
N TYR A 36 6.10 -6.76 6.46
CA TYR A 36 5.88 -7.10 5.05
C TYR A 36 5.96 -5.90 4.12
N LEU A 37 5.61 -4.72 4.59
CA LEU A 37 5.75 -3.49 3.80
C LEU A 37 7.15 -2.90 3.85
N GLY A 38 8.02 -3.41 4.73
CA GLY A 38 9.37 -2.90 4.87
C GLY A 38 9.43 -1.49 5.44
N ILE A 39 8.50 -1.14 6.32
CA ILE A 39 8.40 0.18 6.94
C ILE A 39 8.35 0.07 8.46
N ALA A 40 8.51 1.20 9.14
CA ALA A 40 8.42 1.24 10.60
C ALA A 40 6.98 1.05 11.07
N GLN A 41 6.80 0.41 12.23
CA GLN A 41 5.47 0.26 12.84
C GLN A 41 4.79 1.60 13.07
N ALA A 42 5.56 2.63 13.43
CA ALA A 42 5.03 3.99 13.61
C ALA A 42 4.39 4.51 12.33
N GLU A 43 4.93 4.18 11.15
CA GLU A 43 4.37 4.58 9.88
C GLU A 43 3.05 3.85 9.60
N VAL A 44 2.98 2.54 9.92
CA VAL A 44 1.73 1.78 9.81
C VAL A 44 0.65 2.39 10.70
N SER A 45 1.01 2.78 11.93
CA SER A 45 0.10 3.44 12.85
C SER A 45 -0.45 4.75 12.27
N LYS A 46 0.40 5.54 11.62
CA LYS A 46 -0.04 6.77 10.95
C LYS A 46 -1.06 6.48 9.85
N TYR A 47 -0.83 5.44 9.06
CA TYR A 47 -1.78 5.04 8.01
C TYR A 47 -3.13 4.65 8.60
N ILE A 48 -3.13 3.84 9.65
CA ILE A 48 -4.36 3.38 10.30
C ILE A 48 -5.14 4.55 10.91
N ASN A 49 -4.43 5.51 11.52
CA ASN A 49 -5.05 6.66 12.15
C ASN A 49 -5.42 7.77 11.16
N GLY A 50 -5.13 7.58 9.87
CA GLY A 50 -5.42 8.58 8.85
C GLY A 50 -4.52 9.81 8.90
N ASN A 51 -3.38 9.71 9.58
CA ASN A 51 -2.44 10.83 9.75
C ASN A 51 -1.49 10.90 8.55
N VAL A 52 -2.05 11.13 7.38
CA VAL A 52 -1.33 11.25 6.11
C VAL A 52 -1.91 12.43 5.32
N SER A 53 -1.18 12.89 4.30
CA SER A 53 -1.65 14.02 3.49
C SER A 53 -2.95 13.69 2.75
N ASN A 54 -3.74 14.73 2.45
CA ASN A 54 -4.98 14.56 1.69
C ASN A 54 -4.72 14.00 0.29
N HIS A 55 -3.59 14.37 -0.32
CA HIS A 55 -3.22 13.85 -1.64
C HIS A 55 -3.03 12.33 -1.62
N ILE A 56 -2.39 11.82 -0.57
CA ILE A 56 -2.20 10.39 -0.41
C ILE A 56 -3.55 9.69 -0.19
N LYS A 57 -4.43 10.28 0.64
CA LYS A 57 -5.77 9.74 0.89
C LYS A 57 -6.60 9.66 -0.39
N GLU A 58 -6.60 10.72 -1.18
CA GLU A 58 -7.33 10.76 -2.44
C GLU A 58 -6.81 9.71 -3.42
N LEU A 59 -5.49 9.61 -3.53
CA LEU A 59 -4.88 8.63 -4.41
C LEU A 59 -5.13 7.20 -3.92
N ALA A 60 -5.12 6.98 -2.61
CA ALA A 60 -5.45 5.67 -2.03
C ALA A 60 -6.89 5.27 -2.37
N ASN A 61 -7.83 6.23 -2.38
CA ASN A 61 -9.20 5.95 -2.80
C ASN A 61 -9.29 5.53 -4.26
N LYS A 62 -8.46 6.11 -5.12
CA LYS A 62 -8.37 5.70 -6.54
C LYS A 62 -7.72 4.32 -6.67
N VAL A 63 -6.69 4.06 -5.89
CA VAL A 63 -6.01 2.76 -5.85
C VAL A 63 -6.96 1.66 -5.37
N ALA A 64 -7.92 2.00 -4.52
CA ALA A 64 -8.92 1.06 -4.04
C ALA A 64 -9.75 0.46 -5.17
N SER A 65 -9.80 1.09 -6.35
CA SER A 65 -10.44 0.51 -7.54
C SER A 65 -9.68 -0.72 -8.05
N SER A 66 -8.41 -0.87 -7.67
CA SER A 66 -7.60 -2.06 -7.94
C SER A 66 -7.75 -3.08 -6.81
N GLU A 67 -8.97 -3.28 -6.34
CA GLU A 67 -9.30 -4.10 -5.18
C GLU A 67 -8.74 -5.52 -5.27
N LYS A 68 -8.80 -6.11 -6.45
CA LYS A 68 -8.31 -7.47 -6.67
C LYS A 68 -6.81 -7.59 -6.38
N GLN A 69 -6.02 -6.64 -6.88
CA GLN A 69 -4.57 -6.62 -6.65
C GLN A 69 -4.24 -6.33 -5.18
N ILE A 70 -4.96 -5.43 -4.56
CA ILE A 70 -4.80 -5.12 -3.13
C ILE A 70 -5.12 -6.37 -2.30
N ASP A 71 -6.20 -7.06 -2.60
CA ASP A 71 -6.59 -8.29 -1.90
C ASP A 71 -5.53 -9.39 -2.06
N GLU A 72 -4.93 -9.52 -3.23
CA GLU A 72 -3.84 -10.48 -3.46
C GLU A 72 -2.63 -10.17 -2.58
N ILE A 73 -2.28 -8.89 -2.45
CA ILE A 73 -1.17 -8.47 -1.60
C ILE A 73 -1.47 -8.82 -0.15
N VAL A 74 -2.67 -8.51 0.33
CA VAL A 74 -3.09 -8.79 1.71
C VAL A 74 -3.11 -10.29 1.98
N ASP A 75 -3.62 -11.09 1.03
CA ASP A 75 -3.62 -12.54 1.14
C ASP A 75 -2.19 -13.09 1.23
N THR A 76 -1.27 -12.53 0.48
CA THR A 76 0.14 -12.94 0.51
C THR A 76 0.75 -12.65 1.89
N ILE A 77 0.44 -11.48 2.47
CA ILE A 77 0.87 -11.14 3.82
C ILE A 77 0.34 -12.18 4.83
N GLU A 78 -0.93 -12.53 4.68
CA GLU A 78 -1.60 -13.42 5.63
C GLU A 78 -1.10 -14.87 5.54
N LYS A 79 -0.86 -15.38 4.33
CA LYS A 79 -0.67 -16.82 4.11
C LYS A 79 0.77 -17.28 3.93
N THR A 80 1.61 -16.52 3.23
CA THR A 80 2.88 -17.07 2.76
C THR A 80 4.09 -16.79 3.65
N GLY A 81 4.08 -15.70 4.38
CA GLY A 81 5.25 -15.29 5.12
C GLY A 81 6.41 -14.82 4.24
N ASP A 82 6.20 -14.61 2.95
CA ASP A 82 7.24 -14.24 1.99
C ASP A 82 7.21 -12.73 1.73
N GLU A 83 8.13 -12.02 2.41
CA GLU A 83 8.26 -10.56 2.28
C GLU A 83 8.61 -10.14 0.86
N GLU A 84 9.45 -10.91 0.17
CA GLU A 84 9.87 -10.59 -1.19
C GLU A 84 8.70 -10.67 -2.16
N ALA A 85 7.83 -11.66 -2.00
CA ALA A 85 6.63 -11.79 -2.84
C ALA A 85 5.71 -10.58 -2.67
N VAL A 86 5.54 -10.10 -1.43
CA VAL A 86 4.74 -8.90 -1.15
C VAL A 86 5.35 -7.68 -1.83
N SER A 87 6.67 -7.50 -1.68
CA SER A 87 7.39 -6.39 -2.28
C SER A 87 7.23 -6.36 -3.80
N LYS A 88 7.38 -7.52 -4.45
CA LYS A 88 7.22 -7.64 -5.90
C LYS A 88 5.81 -7.30 -6.37
N LYS A 89 4.80 -7.74 -5.63
CA LYS A 89 3.39 -7.44 -5.97
C LYS A 89 3.09 -5.95 -5.82
N ILE A 90 3.62 -5.32 -4.79
CA ILE A 90 3.49 -3.87 -4.59
C ILE A 90 4.18 -3.12 -5.72
N ASP A 91 5.40 -3.49 -6.07
CA ASP A 91 6.14 -2.85 -7.16
C ASP A 91 5.39 -2.99 -8.50
N ALA A 92 4.84 -4.16 -8.78
CA ALA A 92 4.07 -4.39 -10.00
C ALA A 92 2.82 -3.52 -10.04
N LEU A 93 2.10 -3.39 -8.94
CA LEU A 93 0.92 -2.54 -8.86
C LEU A 93 1.30 -1.07 -9.02
N CYS A 94 2.36 -0.63 -8.38
CA CYS A 94 2.84 0.75 -8.52
C CYS A 94 3.23 1.07 -9.97
N ALA A 95 3.89 0.15 -10.65
CA ALA A 95 4.27 0.31 -12.05
C ALA A 95 3.03 0.41 -12.96
N GLU A 96 2.04 -0.44 -12.72
CA GLU A 96 0.78 -0.42 -13.46
C GLU A 96 0.03 0.91 -13.26
N LEU A 97 -0.08 1.36 -12.02
CA LEU A 97 -0.76 2.61 -11.70
C LEU A 97 0.00 3.80 -12.26
N GLY A 98 1.32 3.77 -12.22
CA GLY A 98 2.16 4.82 -12.78
C GLY A 98 1.99 4.96 -14.28
N SER A 99 1.77 3.84 -14.98
CA SER A 99 1.56 3.84 -16.44
C SER A 99 0.22 4.45 -16.84
N ASN A 100 -0.75 4.43 -15.93
CA ASN A 100 -2.11 4.93 -16.19
C ASN A 100 -2.30 6.39 -15.78
N ILE A 101 -1.26 7.01 -15.28
CA ILE A 101 -1.26 8.42 -14.90
C ILE A 101 -0.39 9.20 -15.89
#